data_be22cc9fed515de310e13cce634a67ea
#
_entry.id   be22cc9fed515de310e13cce634a67ea
#
_cell.length_a   1.000
_cell.length_b   1.000
_cell.length_c   1.000
_cell.angle_alpha   90.00
_cell.angle_beta   90.00
_cell.angle_gamma   90.00
#
_symmetry.space_group_name_H-M   'P 1'
#
loop_
_entity.id
_entity.type
_entity.pdbx_description
1 polymer ?
#
loop_
_entity_poly.entity_id
_entity_poly.type
_entity_poly.pdbx_seq_one_letter_code
_entity_poly.pdbx_strand_id
1 'polypeptide(L)'
;AREQVQLTAGEQMLLNAGQGLGTFAQSGDMRHIAHQGQLLLQAQHNSARLEADQSVEISASNEHILVKAQEHITLLCGGAYLKMQGGNIELGMPGNFTAKAANHQFIAPSSASEAFNAWDRAPFDERIQLKRNGRSLPNYRYEIVRSDGTRIPGVTDSEGWADLQRSLTTEGYEIQLLGPA
;
A
#
# COMPACT_ATOMS: atom_id res chain seq x y z
N ALA A 1 -24.48 10.46 -12.55
CA ALA A 1 -25.64 10.40 -11.63
C ALA A 1 -25.91 11.78 -11.05
N ARG A 2 -27.16 12.13 -10.81
CA ARG A 2 -27.52 13.42 -10.17
C ARG A 2 -27.69 13.28 -8.66
N GLU A 3 -27.93 12.09 -8.16
CA GLU A 3 -28.26 11.86 -6.75
C GLU A 3 -27.23 10.96 -6.07
N GLN A 4 -27.19 9.67 -6.41
CA GLN A 4 -26.33 8.71 -5.72
C GLN A 4 -25.75 7.65 -6.66
N VAL A 5 -24.50 7.26 -6.43
CA VAL A 5 -23.89 6.04 -6.98
C VAL A 5 -23.43 5.18 -5.82
N GLN A 6 -23.94 3.94 -5.73
CA GLN A 6 -23.51 2.96 -4.74
C GLN A 6 -22.93 1.74 -5.45
N LEU A 7 -21.71 1.35 -5.04
CA LEU A 7 -21.03 0.13 -5.51
C LEU A 7 -20.92 -0.82 -4.32
N THR A 8 -21.50 -2.01 -4.46
CA THR A 8 -21.49 -3.04 -3.40
C THR A 8 -21.03 -4.37 -3.99
N ALA A 9 -20.05 -4.99 -3.34
CA ALA A 9 -19.60 -6.34 -3.67
C ALA A 9 -19.77 -7.23 -2.43
N GLY A 10 -20.27 -8.46 -2.63
CA GLY A 10 -20.47 -9.44 -1.54
C GLY A 10 -19.16 -10.04 -1.04
N GLU A 11 -18.12 -10.06 -1.87
CA GLU A 11 -16.82 -10.65 -1.52
C GLU A 11 -15.68 -9.65 -1.67
N GLN A 12 -15.35 -9.25 -2.87
CA GLN A 12 -14.20 -8.40 -3.14
C GLN A 12 -14.51 -7.36 -4.22
N MET A 13 -13.97 -6.15 -4.05
CA MET A 13 -13.97 -5.11 -5.05
C MET A 13 -12.54 -4.60 -5.24
N LEU A 14 -12.05 -4.62 -6.47
CA LEU A 14 -10.73 -4.12 -6.87
C LEU A 14 -10.87 -2.93 -7.81
N LEU A 15 -10.13 -1.87 -7.53
CA LEU A 15 -10.02 -0.70 -8.39
C LEU A 15 -8.55 -0.54 -8.82
N ASN A 16 -8.27 -0.83 -10.07
CA ASN A 16 -6.93 -0.73 -10.65
C ASN A 16 -6.90 0.32 -11.75
N ALA A 17 -5.87 1.15 -11.76
CA ALA A 17 -5.65 2.13 -12.80
C ALA A 17 -4.19 2.10 -13.25
N GLY A 18 -3.96 2.04 -14.56
CA GLY A 18 -2.61 1.97 -15.15
C GLY A 18 -1.79 3.26 -15.01
N GLN A 19 -2.43 4.41 -14.76
CA GLN A 19 -1.75 5.69 -14.62
C GLN A 19 -2.08 6.41 -13.32
N GLY A 20 -3.34 6.52 -12.94
CA GLY A 20 -3.74 7.23 -11.75
C GLY A 20 -5.17 6.91 -11.33
N LEU A 21 -5.42 6.93 -10.03
CA LEU A 21 -6.74 6.82 -9.43
C LEU A 21 -6.92 8.00 -8.48
N GLY A 22 -7.91 8.85 -8.76
CA GLY A 22 -8.26 10.00 -7.93
C GLY A 22 -9.63 9.80 -7.28
N THR A 23 -9.73 10.14 -6.01
CA THR A 23 -11.00 10.25 -5.29
C THR A 23 -11.12 11.65 -4.70
N PHE A 24 -12.25 12.32 -4.90
CA PHE A 24 -12.46 13.69 -4.46
C PHE A 24 -13.90 13.87 -3.98
N ALA A 25 -14.08 14.45 -2.80
CA ALA A 25 -15.36 14.89 -2.27
C ALA A 25 -15.37 16.42 -2.21
N GLN A 26 -16.25 17.07 -2.99
CA GLN A 26 -16.34 18.52 -3.01
C GLN A 26 -16.93 19.08 -1.71
N SER A 27 -17.85 18.35 -1.10
CA SER A 27 -18.45 18.68 0.19
C SER A 27 -18.83 17.37 0.90
N GLY A 28 -18.76 17.36 2.23
CA GLY A 28 -19.00 16.17 3.05
C GLY A 28 -17.73 15.34 3.29
N ASP A 29 -17.89 14.20 3.90
CA ASP A 29 -16.79 13.37 4.36
C ASP A 29 -16.30 12.38 3.30
N MET A 30 -15.00 12.09 3.33
CA MET A 30 -14.40 10.91 2.69
C MET A 30 -13.96 9.94 3.79
N ARG A 31 -14.44 8.68 3.75
CA ARG A 31 -14.18 7.69 4.80
C ARG A 31 -13.59 6.41 4.20
N HIS A 32 -12.48 5.95 4.80
CA HIS A 32 -11.87 4.66 4.53
C HIS A 32 -11.85 3.85 5.83
N ILE A 33 -12.68 2.80 5.92
CA ILE A 33 -12.87 2.03 7.15
C ILE A 33 -12.64 0.55 6.87
N ALA A 34 -11.69 -0.07 7.58
CA ALA A 34 -11.53 -1.50 7.66
C ALA A 34 -12.11 -2.00 9.00
N HIS A 35 -13.25 -2.71 8.97
CA HIS A 35 -13.98 -3.11 10.19
C HIS A 35 -13.25 -4.22 10.96
N GLN A 36 -12.74 -5.24 10.28
CA GLN A 36 -12.06 -6.38 10.93
C GLN A 36 -10.68 -6.67 10.35
N GLY A 37 -10.26 -5.94 9.32
CA GLY A 37 -8.98 -6.11 8.65
C GLY A 37 -8.07 -4.91 8.85
N GLN A 38 -6.92 -4.94 8.20
CA GLN A 38 -5.95 -3.86 8.19
C GLN A 38 -6.30 -2.83 7.10
N LEU A 39 -6.16 -1.55 7.40
CA LEU A 39 -6.09 -0.49 6.39
C LEU A 39 -4.62 -0.21 6.07
N LEU A 40 -4.18 -0.53 4.85
CA LEU A 40 -2.82 -0.26 4.37
C LEU A 40 -2.83 0.88 3.37
N LEU A 41 -2.12 1.98 3.67
CA LEU A 41 -1.86 3.09 2.75
C LEU A 41 -0.35 3.11 2.45
N GLN A 42 0.03 2.87 1.20
CA GLN A 42 1.41 2.64 0.82
C GLN A 42 1.80 3.36 -0.47
N ALA A 43 2.93 4.09 -0.44
CA ALA A 43 3.61 4.59 -1.63
C ALA A 43 4.96 3.87 -1.76
N GLN A 44 5.11 2.95 -2.73
CA GLN A 44 6.27 2.04 -2.81
C GLN A 44 7.55 2.72 -3.33
N HIS A 45 7.44 3.65 -4.27
CA HIS A 45 8.59 4.24 -4.96
C HIS A 45 8.66 5.76 -4.86
N ASN A 46 7.73 6.36 -4.12
CA ASN A 46 7.65 7.79 -3.94
C ASN A 46 7.12 8.14 -2.55
N SER A 47 6.88 9.41 -2.27
CA SER A 47 6.41 9.90 -0.99
C SER A 47 4.90 9.73 -0.80
N ALA A 48 4.48 9.47 0.44
CA ALA A 48 3.12 9.65 0.90
C ALA A 48 3.01 10.98 1.67
N ARG A 49 1.94 11.74 1.46
CA ARG A 49 1.71 13.04 2.09
C ARG A 49 0.31 13.10 2.69
N LEU A 50 0.22 13.50 3.95
CA LEU A 50 -1.02 13.73 4.66
C LEU A 50 -1.06 15.17 5.14
N GLU A 51 -2.06 15.95 4.71
CA GLU A 51 -2.20 17.36 5.05
C GLU A 51 -3.65 17.67 5.46
N ALA A 52 -3.81 18.54 6.43
CA ALA A 52 -5.09 19.11 6.81
C ALA A 52 -4.91 20.61 7.13
N ASP A 53 -5.92 21.40 6.80
CA ASP A 53 -5.94 22.83 7.12
C ASP A 53 -6.03 23.08 8.64
N GLN A 54 -6.76 22.23 9.36
CA GLN A 54 -6.99 22.42 10.80
C GLN A 54 -6.17 21.43 11.63
N SER A 55 -6.42 20.13 11.55
CA SER A 55 -5.77 19.14 12.40
C SER A 55 -5.60 17.79 11.72
N VAL A 56 -4.53 17.09 12.10
CA VAL A 56 -4.31 15.67 11.84
C VAL A 56 -4.25 14.97 13.19
N GLU A 57 -5.12 13.99 13.41
CA GLU A 57 -5.14 13.18 14.63
C GLU A 57 -4.75 11.74 14.31
N ILE A 58 -3.80 11.20 15.05
CA ILE A 58 -3.33 9.81 14.92
C ILE A 58 -3.40 9.18 16.31
N SER A 59 -4.21 8.13 16.46
CA SER A 59 -4.40 7.45 17.74
C SER A 59 -4.40 5.94 17.60
N ALA A 60 -3.88 5.23 18.59
CA ALA A 60 -3.99 3.80 18.77
C ALA A 60 -4.54 3.51 20.16
N SER A 61 -5.73 2.86 20.23
CA SER A 61 -6.45 2.71 21.49
C SER A 61 -5.89 1.61 22.41
N ASN A 62 -5.29 0.56 21.84
CA ASN A 62 -4.89 -0.63 22.61
C ASN A 62 -3.40 -0.90 22.57
N GLU A 63 -2.69 -0.43 21.56
CA GLU A 63 -1.28 -0.73 21.38
C GLU A 63 -0.45 0.55 21.23
N HIS A 64 0.46 0.64 20.28
CA HIS A 64 1.41 1.73 20.14
C HIS A 64 1.29 2.41 18.77
N ILE A 65 1.80 3.62 18.68
CA ILE A 65 2.10 4.31 17.42
C ILE A 65 3.59 4.22 17.20
N LEU A 66 4.01 3.54 16.13
CA LEU A 66 5.40 3.42 15.73
C LEU A 66 5.71 4.37 14.58
N VAL A 67 6.63 5.31 14.81
CA VAL A 67 7.16 6.22 13.79
C VAL A 67 8.63 5.94 13.60
N LYS A 68 9.05 5.53 12.40
CA LYS A 68 10.44 5.23 12.11
C LYS A 68 10.88 5.77 10.76
N ALA A 69 12.11 6.23 10.67
CA ALA A 69 12.75 6.68 9.44
C ALA A 69 14.22 6.22 9.40
N GLN A 70 14.72 5.95 8.21
CA GLN A 70 16.11 5.54 8.03
C GLN A 70 17.10 6.66 8.30
N GLU A 71 16.78 7.88 7.90
CA GLU A 71 17.70 9.01 8.00
C GLU A 71 17.42 9.90 9.21
N HIS A 72 16.22 10.47 9.30
CA HIS A 72 15.85 11.34 10.40
C HIS A 72 14.34 11.44 10.61
N ILE A 73 13.93 11.80 11.82
CA ILE A 73 12.57 12.22 12.18
C ILE A 73 12.66 13.63 12.74
N THR A 74 11.84 14.54 12.23
CA THR A 74 11.74 15.91 12.73
C THR A 74 10.30 16.24 13.07
N LEU A 75 10.06 16.66 14.31
CA LEU A 75 8.81 17.26 14.77
C LEU A 75 9.04 18.77 14.94
N LEU A 76 8.27 19.59 14.24
CA LEU A 76 8.44 21.05 14.20
C LEU A 76 7.13 21.75 14.58
N CYS A 77 7.19 22.71 15.48
CA CYS A 77 6.06 23.53 15.88
C CYS A 77 6.52 24.91 16.37
N GLY A 78 6.04 25.99 15.74
CA GLY A 78 6.28 27.36 16.20
C GLY A 78 7.76 27.74 16.37
N GLY A 79 8.66 27.16 15.60
CA GLY A 79 10.12 27.37 15.71
C GLY A 79 10.80 26.46 16.72
N ALA A 80 10.06 25.72 17.56
CA ALA A 80 10.60 24.64 18.37
C ALA A 80 10.64 23.33 17.59
N TYR A 81 11.67 22.52 17.78
CA TYR A 81 11.80 21.24 17.11
C TYR A 81 12.41 20.16 18.00
N LEU A 82 12.06 18.92 17.70
CA LEU A 82 12.75 17.71 18.14
C LEU A 82 13.24 16.98 16.89
N LYS A 83 14.53 16.74 16.80
CA LYS A 83 15.15 16.04 15.68
C LYS A 83 15.92 14.83 16.17
N MET A 84 15.68 13.68 15.56
CA MET A 84 16.42 12.43 15.78
C MET A 84 17.18 12.11 14.50
N GLN A 85 18.51 12.08 14.57
CA GLN A 85 19.37 11.82 13.41
C GLN A 85 20.72 11.23 13.84
N GLY A 86 21.20 10.19 13.16
CA GLY A 86 22.53 9.64 13.35
C GLY A 86 22.82 9.21 14.80
N GLY A 87 21.82 8.72 15.52
CA GLY A 87 21.94 8.31 16.93
C GLY A 87 21.83 9.45 17.94
N ASN A 88 21.59 10.69 17.49
CA ASN A 88 21.43 11.85 18.36
C ASN A 88 19.98 12.31 18.44
N ILE A 89 19.63 12.90 19.58
CA ILE A 89 18.37 13.63 19.78
C ILE A 89 18.72 15.08 20.05
N GLU A 90 18.18 15.98 19.23
CA GLU A 90 18.38 17.43 19.35
C GLU A 90 17.04 18.11 19.65
N LEU A 91 17.01 18.94 20.67
CA LEU A 91 15.91 19.81 21.06
C LEU A 91 16.32 21.26 20.83
N GLY A 92 15.68 21.96 19.93
CA GLY A 92 15.92 23.36 19.65
C GLY A 92 14.66 24.20 19.82
N MET A 93 14.75 25.34 20.48
CA MET A 93 13.63 26.24 20.71
C MET A 93 14.03 27.65 20.99
N PRO A 94 13.23 28.65 20.56
CA PRO A 94 13.49 30.08 20.90
C PRO A 94 13.06 30.42 22.32
N GLY A 95 12.25 29.60 22.97
CA GLY A 95 11.74 29.81 24.33
C GLY A 95 12.40 28.90 25.37
N ASN A 96 11.70 28.65 26.48
CA ASN A 96 12.20 27.85 27.59
C ASN A 96 11.93 26.36 27.41
N PHE A 97 12.87 25.53 27.80
CA PHE A 97 12.69 24.11 27.99
C PHE A 97 12.28 23.80 29.43
N THR A 98 11.11 23.18 29.64
CA THR A 98 10.63 22.77 30.95
C THR A 98 10.37 21.27 30.98
N ALA A 99 11.13 20.54 31.80
CA ALA A 99 10.91 19.13 32.07
C ALA A 99 10.28 18.94 33.44
N LYS A 100 9.13 18.22 33.51
CA LYS A 100 8.44 17.87 34.76
C LYS A 100 8.43 16.36 34.88
N ALA A 101 9.14 15.82 35.87
CA ALA A 101 9.17 14.39 36.17
C ALA A 101 9.44 14.18 37.66
N ALA A 102 8.98 13.05 38.22
CA ALA A 102 9.29 12.69 39.61
C ALA A 102 10.81 12.46 39.80
N ASN A 103 11.48 11.87 38.81
CA ASN A 103 12.92 11.67 38.77
C ASN A 103 13.49 11.94 37.39
N HIS A 104 14.72 12.44 37.34
CA HIS A 104 15.52 12.61 36.11
C HIS A 104 16.77 11.75 36.23
N GLN A 105 16.98 10.85 35.26
CA GLN A 105 18.16 9.99 35.22
C GLN A 105 18.91 10.16 33.89
N PHE A 106 20.21 10.35 33.98
CA PHE A 106 21.14 10.32 32.83
C PHE A 106 22.05 9.11 33.02
N ILE A 107 21.82 8.06 32.24
CA ILE A 107 22.55 6.78 32.32
C ILE A 107 23.49 6.61 31.12
N ALA A 108 24.30 5.58 31.16
CA ALA A 108 25.25 5.25 30.10
C ALA A 108 24.57 5.11 28.71
N PRO A 109 25.29 5.35 27.59
CA PRO A 109 24.76 5.19 26.26
C PRO A 109 24.16 3.81 26.02
N SER A 110 23.04 3.76 25.33
CA SER A 110 22.41 2.53 24.85
C SER A 110 21.92 2.76 23.41
N SER A 111 21.77 1.67 22.65
CA SER A 111 21.20 1.73 21.31
C SER A 111 20.12 0.68 21.15
N ALA A 112 19.12 1.00 20.34
CA ALA A 112 18.12 0.06 19.86
C ALA A 112 18.23 -0.05 18.35
N SER A 113 18.13 -1.25 17.81
CA SER A 113 18.07 -1.47 16.36
C SER A 113 16.76 -2.18 16.00
N GLU A 114 16.13 -1.72 14.95
CA GLU A 114 14.95 -2.34 14.38
C GLU A 114 15.11 -2.43 12.85
N ALA A 115 14.73 -3.57 12.29
CA ALA A 115 14.78 -3.75 10.84
C ALA A 115 13.69 -2.90 10.16
N PHE A 116 14.06 -2.20 9.10
CA PHE A 116 13.09 -1.61 8.19
C PHE A 116 12.55 -2.69 7.26
N ASN A 117 11.24 -2.62 6.96
CA ASN A 117 10.67 -3.49 5.95
C ASN A 117 11.35 -3.24 4.61
N ALA A 118 11.95 -4.27 4.04
CA ALA A 118 12.26 -4.28 2.63
C ALA A 118 10.91 -4.28 1.90
N TRP A 119 10.66 -3.24 1.10
CA TRP A 119 9.51 -3.21 0.22
C TRP A 119 9.79 -4.17 -0.93
N ASP A 120 9.35 -5.41 -0.80
CA ASP A 120 9.25 -6.29 -1.95
C ASP A 120 8.30 -5.60 -2.93
N ARG A 121 8.73 -5.53 -4.18
CA ARG A 121 7.84 -5.09 -5.26
C ARG A 121 6.64 -6.02 -5.21
N ALA A 122 5.47 -5.49 -4.80
CA ALA A 122 4.25 -6.27 -4.86
C ALA A 122 3.98 -6.59 -6.34
N PRO A 123 4.12 -7.83 -6.77
CA PRO A 123 3.78 -8.18 -8.13
C PRO A 123 2.28 -7.96 -8.32
N PHE A 124 1.88 -7.45 -9.46
CA PHE A 124 0.50 -7.56 -9.91
C PHE A 124 0.28 -9.03 -10.28
N ASP A 125 -0.33 -9.76 -9.37
CA ASP A 125 -0.63 -11.18 -9.57
C ASP A 125 -2.01 -11.30 -10.19
N GLU A 126 -2.08 -11.83 -11.41
CA GLU A 126 -3.34 -12.11 -12.07
C GLU A 126 -3.46 -13.59 -12.41
N ARG A 127 -4.54 -14.22 -11.96
CA ARG A 127 -4.90 -15.59 -12.31
C ARG A 127 -6.19 -15.58 -13.11
N ILE A 128 -6.16 -16.16 -14.29
CA ILE A 128 -7.24 -16.05 -15.28
C ILE A 128 -7.87 -17.42 -15.47
N GLN A 129 -9.20 -17.47 -15.40
CA GLN A 129 -9.94 -18.67 -15.78
C GLN A 129 -10.39 -18.56 -17.24
N LEU A 130 -9.91 -19.47 -18.08
CA LEU A 130 -10.27 -19.50 -19.48
C LEU A 130 -11.61 -20.20 -19.67
N LYS A 131 -12.53 -19.52 -20.38
CA LYS A 131 -13.89 -20.00 -20.65
C LYS A 131 -14.26 -19.84 -22.12
N ARG A 132 -15.02 -20.77 -22.65
CA ARG A 132 -15.68 -20.65 -23.96
C ARG A 132 -17.17 -20.90 -23.80
N ASN A 133 -18.00 -19.96 -24.24
CA ASN A 133 -19.46 -20.02 -24.09
C ASN A 133 -19.91 -20.28 -22.64
N GLY A 134 -19.25 -19.66 -21.65
CA GLY A 134 -19.56 -19.80 -20.23
C GLY A 134 -19.06 -21.08 -19.55
N ARG A 135 -18.44 -22.00 -20.28
CA ARG A 135 -17.84 -23.24 -19.73
C ARG A 135 -16.34 -23.08 -19.60
N SER A 136 -15.78 -23.49 -18.44
CA SER A 136 -14.33 -23.51 -18.22
C SER A 136 -13.65 -24.47 -19.21
N LEU A 137 -12.40 -24.16 -19.55
CA LEU A 137 -11.56 -24.94 -20.47
C LEU A 137 -10.46 -25.65 -19.68
N PRO A 138 -10.71 -26.85 -19.10
CA PRO A 138 -9.70 -27.60 -18.38
C PRO A 138 -8.70 -28.25 -19.35
N ASN A 139 -7.44 -28.38 -18.92
CA ASN A 139 -6.36 -28.99 -19.69
C ASN A 139 -6.29 -28.45 -21.14
N TYR A 140 -6.38 -27.13 -21.27
CA TYR A 140 -6.41 -26.44 -22.55
C TYR A 140 -5.13 -25.65 -22.78
N ARG A 141 -4.47 -25.83 -23.90
CA ARG A 141 -3.24 -25.11 -24.27
C ARG A 141 -3.58 -23.68 -24.66
N TYR A 142 -2.84 -22.77 -24.10
CA TYR A 142 -2.93 -21.34 -24.40
C TYR A 142 -1.55 -20.71 -24.54
N GLU A 143 -1.51 -19.52 -25.11
CA GLU A 143 -0.32 -18.68 -25.19
C GLU A 143 -0.72 -17.25 -24.76
N ILE A 144 0.01 -16.68 -23.81
CA ILE A 144 -0.12 -15.27 -23.43
C ILE A 144 0.86 -14.47 -24.27
N VAL A 145 0.35 -13.50 -25.01
CA VAL A 145 1.17 -12.58 -25.81
C VAL A 145 1.16 -11.23 -25.09
N ARG A 146 2.30 -10.80 -24.58
CA ARG A 146 2.48 -9.51 -23.94
C ARG A 146 2.62 -8.38 -24.94
N SER A 147 2.46 -7.13 -24.49
CA SER A 147 2.62 -5.93 -25.33
C SER A 147 4.01 -5.75 -25.93
N ASP A 148 5.05 -6.34 -25.29
CA ASP A 148 6.43 -6.37 -25.79
C ASP A 148 6.69 -7.47 -26.84
N GLY A 149 5.66 -8.26 -27.19
CA GLY A 149 5.76 -9.41 -28.10
C GLY A 149 6.23 -10.72 -27.47
N THR A 150 6.50 -10.73 -26.18
CA THR A 150 6.88 -11.96 -25.45
C THR A 150 5.69 -12.93 -25.44
N ARG A 151 5.96 -14.22 -25.75
CA ARG A 151 4.97 -15.29 -25.79
C ARG A 151 5.23 -16.29 -24.67
N ILE A 152 4.21 -16.55 -23.86
CA ILE A 152 4.28 -17.45 -22.70
C ILE A 152 3.28 -18.58 -22.93
N PRO A 153 3.73 -19.78 -23.30
CA PRO A 153 2.84 -20.93 -23.46
C PRO A 153 2.44 -21.49 -22.09
N GLY A 154 1.26 -22.05 -22.01
CA GLY A 154 0.76 -22.71 -20.82
C GLY A 154 -0.37 -23.70 -21.10
N VAL A 155 -0.76 -24.43 -20.07
CA VAL A 155 -1.91 -25.35 -20.07
C VAL A 155 -2.75 -25.04 -18.83
N THR A 156 -4.06 -24.90 -19.01
CA THR A 156 -4.98 -24.69 -17.88
C THR A 156 -5.07 -25.92 -16.99
N ASP A 157 -5.31 -25.71 -15.73
CA ASP A 157 -5.56 -26.79 -14.77
C ASP A 157 -6.93 -27.48 -14.99
N SER A 158 -7.29 -28.41 -14.10
CA SER A 158 -8.55 -29.16 -14.16
C SER A 158 -9.81 -28.30 -14.03
N GLU A 159 -9.69 -27.07 -13.56
CA GLU A 159 -10.79 -26.10 -13.42
C GLU A 159 -10.77 -25.00 -14.49
N GLY A 160 -9.79 -25.04 -15.39
CA GLY A 160 -9.63 -24.07 -16.48
C GLY A 160 -8.85 -22.81 -16.10
N TRP A 161 -8.10 -22.83 -14.99
CA TRP A 161 -7.25 -21.71 -14.60
C TRP A 161 -5.91 -21.76 -15.32
N ALA A 162 -5.48 -20.62 -15.83
CA ALA A 162 -4.12 -20.41 -16.32
C ALA A 162 -3.14 -20.23 -15.15
N ASP A 163 -1.85 -20.42 -15.41
CA ASP A 163 -0.79 -20.14 -14.43
C ASP A 163 -0.81 -18.68 -14.01
N LEU A 164 -0.46 -18.43 -12.73
CA LEU A 164 -0.40 -17.10 -12.16
C LEU A 164 0.60 -16.23 -12.93
N GLN A 165 0.10 -15.14 -13.52
CA GLN A 165 0.95 -14.17 -14.18
C GLN A 165 1.39 -13.11 -13.18
N ARG A 166 2.71 -12.87 -13.12
CA ARG A 166 3.32 -11.86 -12.24
C ARG A 166 3.95 -10.78 -13.09
N SER A 167 3.61 -9.53 -12.84
CA SER A 167 4.23 -8.37 -13.46
C SER A 167 4.51 -7.29 -12.43
N LEU A 168 5.55 -6.49 -12.68
CA LEU A 168 5.89 -5.32 -11.86
C LEU A 168 5.10 -4.07 -12.27
N THR A 169 4.39 -4.16 -13.39
CA THR A 169 3.57 -3.09 -13.97
C THR A 169 2.28 -3.68 -14.51
N THR A 170 1.22 -2.87 -14.62
CA THR A 170 0.01 -3.26 -15.34
C THR A 170 0.34 -3.31 -16.84
N GLU A 171 0.45 -4.51 -17.39
CA GLU A 171 0.69 -4.74 -18.81
C GLU A 171 -0.58 -5.31 -19.45
N GLY A 172 -0.92 -4.80 -20.63
CA GLY A 172 -1.93 -5.42 -21.48
C GLY A 172 -1.38 -6.70 -22.10
N TYR A 173 -2.17 -7.76 -22.15
CA TYR A 173 -1.82 -9.00 -22.85
C TYR A 173 -3.02 -9.56 -23.59
N GLU A 174 -2.76 -10.37 -24.59
CA GLU A 174 -3.74 -11.13 -25.36
C GLU A 174 -3.56 -12.61 -25.05
N ILE A 175 -4.65 -13.35 -24.90
CA ILE A 175 -4.61 -14.80 -24.70
C ILE A 175 -5.07 -15.48 -25.99
N GLN A 176 -4.20 -16.28 -26.55
CA GLN A 176 -4.50 -17.12 -27.72
C GLN A 176 -4.77 -18.56 -27.29
N LEU A 177 -5.96 -19.08 -27.62
CA LEU A 177 -6.35 -20.46 -27.33
C LEU A 177 -5.85 -21.38 -28.43
N LEU A 178 -5.01 -22.36 -28.07
CA LEU A 178 -4.36 -23.26 -29.02
C LEU A 178 -5.07 -24.60 -29.22
N GLY A 179 -5.86 -25.06 -28.23
CA GLY A 179 -6.62 -26.31 -28.29
C GLY A 179 -6.44 -27.19 -27.05
N PRO A 180 -7.16 -28.30 -26.95
CA PRO A 180 -6.99 -29.28 -25.87
C PRO A 180 -5.53 -29.77 -25.80
N ALA A 181 -5.07 -30.01 -24.57
CA ALA A 181 -3.71 -30.52 -24.33
C ALA A 181 -3.61 -32.02 -24.61
#